data_f351d9d5d96265bdf2d8b9a5ca131068
#
_entry.id   f351d9d5d96265bdf2d8b9a5ca131068
#
_cell.length_a   1.000
_cell.length_b   1.000
_cell.length_c   1.000
_cell.angle_alpha   90.00
_cell.angle_beta   90.00
_cell.angle_gamma   90.00
#
_symmetry.space_group_name_H-M   'P 1'
#
loop_
_entity.id
_entity.type
_entity.pdbx_description
1 polymer ?
#
loop_
_entity_poly.entity_id
_entity_poly.type
_entity_poly.pdbx_seq_one_letter_code
_entity_poly.pdbx_strand_id
1 'polypeptide(L)'
;MLKIGSHVSCSPKGLLSAVNEANEYGSSSFMFYTGAPQNTRRKPIEDLYPIEGKLAMENSGIEDTIVHAPYIINLGSYKESTYKLAVDFLKEEIRRTHAFGVKHIVLHPGAFTDKDAEYGIQRIADGLNEVLGDTNETEVHIALETMAGKG
;
A
#
# COMPACT_ATOMS: atom_id res chain seq x y z
N MET A 1 -4.18 -22.93 8.84
CA MET A 1 -4.34 -22.24 10.14
C MET A 1 -4.96 -20.87 9.87
N LEU A 2 -5.85 -20.37 10.76
CA LEU A 2 -6.41 -19.04 10.62
C LEU A 2 -5.30 -17.99 10.82
N LYS A 3 -5.18 -17.02 9.88
CA LYS A 3 -4.26 -15.88 10.00
C LYS A 3 -5.05 -14.68 10.50
N ILE A 4 -4.61 -14.10 11.60
CA ILE A 4 -5.26 -12.94 12.24
C ILE A 4 -4.18 -11.92 12.57
N GLY A 5 -4.50 -10.65 12.33
CA GLY A 5 -3.63 -9.54 12.64
C GLY A 5 -4.38 -8.22 12.72
N SER A 6 -3.64 -7.17 12.95
CA SER A 6 -4.14 -5.81 13.04
C SER A 6 -3.35 -4.87 12.12
N HIS A 7 -3.81 -3.65 12.00
CA HIS A 7 -3.02 -2.56 11.45
C HIS A 7 -1.99 -2.13 12.49
N VAL A 8 -0.71 -2.10 12.12
CA VAL A 8 0.40 -1.76 13.00
C VAL A 8 1.21 -0.57 12.48
N SER A 9 2.00 0.04 13.34
CA SER A 9 2.81 1.20 13.01
C SER A 9 4.19 0.81 12.47
N CYS A 10 4.64 1.49 11.43
CA CYS A 10 6.03 1.42 10.96
C CYS A 10 6.98 2.40 11.69
N SER A 11 6.54 3.09 12.72
CA SER A 11 7.39 4.05 13.44
C SER A 11 8.02 3.42 14.70
N PRO A 12 9.27 3.72 15.01
CA PRO A 12 10.22 4.57 14.25
C PRO A 12 11.11 3.79 13.24
N LYS A 13 11.20 2.45 13.32
CA LYS A 13 12.15 1.59 12.59
C LYS A 13 11.47 0.78 11.46
N GLY A 14 10.54 1.41 10.73
CA GLY A 14 9.96 0.80 9.54
C GLY A 14 9.35 -0.59 9.78
N LEU A 15 9.67 -1.53 8.90
CA LEU A 15 9.16 -2.90 8.96
C LEU A 15 9.49 -3.61 10.28
N LEU A 16 10.69 -3.38 10.82
CA LEU A 16 11.07 -4.00 12.10
C LEU A 16 10.15 -3.56 13.25
N SER A 17 9.74 -2.28 13.29
CA SER A 17 8.77 -1.82 14.29
C SER A 17 7.39 -2.46 14.10
N ALA A 18 6.94 -2.59 12.85
CA ALA A 18 5.66 -3.23 12.53
C ALA A 18 5.63 -4.71 12.98
N VAL A 19 6.71 -5.44 12.72
CA VAL A 19 6.84 -6.84 13.17
C VAL A 19 6.84 -6.96 14.68
N ASN A 20 7.57 -6.10 15.38
CA ASN A 20 7.63 -6.13 16.83
C ASN A 20 6.26 -5.86 17.45
N GLU A 21 5.52 -4.84 16.95
CA GLU A 21 4.17 -4.54 17.43
C GLU A 21 3.19 -5.70 17.13
N ALA A 22 3.27 -6.29 15.93
CA ALA A 22 2.46 -7.47 15.58
C ALA A 22 2.74 -8.67 16.52
N ASN A 23 4.00 -8.90 16.88
CA ASN A 23 4.40 -9.94 17.83
C ASN A 23 3.84 -9.69 19.24
N GLU A 24 3.85 -8.43 19.70
CA GLU A 24 3.26 -8.05 21.00
C GLU A 24 1.77 -8.38 21.07
N TYR A 25 1.05 -8.29 19.94
CA TYR A 25 -0.36 -8.66 19.84
C TYR A 25 -0.60 -10.15 19.61
N GLY A 26 0.45 -10.94 19.43
CA GLY A 26 0.33 -12.36 19.06
C GLY A 26 -0.24 -12.58 17.66
N SER A 27 -0.04 -11.62 16.77
CA SER A 27 -0.56 -11.65 15.41
C SER A 27 0.21 -12.63 14.54
N SER A 28 -0.47 -13.32 13.63
CA SER A 28 0.13 -14.19 12.60
C SER A 28 0.24 -13.51 11.22
N SER A 29 -0.31 -12.30 11.10
CA SER A 29 -0.25 -11.41 9.93
C SER A 29 -0.43 -9.97 10.40
N PHE A 30 -0.17 -8.97 9.55
CA PHE A 30 -0.47 -7.56 9.85
C PHE A 30 -0.63 -6.73 8.57
N MET A 31 -1.20 -5.56 8.71
CA MET A 31 -1.27 -4.53 7.69
C MET A 31 -0.55 -3.26 8.17
N PHE A 32 0.07 -2.52 7.26
CA PHE A 32 0.80 -1.30 7.57
C PHE A 32 0.89 -0.33 6.40
N TYR A 33 1.18 0.94 6.70
CA TYR A 33 1.57 1.94 5.70
C TYR A 33 3.09 2.02 5.62
N THR A 34 3.64 2.21 4.41
CA THR A 34 5.09 2.40 4.19
C THR A 34 5.59 3.77 4.64
N GLY A 35 4.69 4.65 5.03
CA GLY A 35 4.92 6.02 5.51
C GLY A 35 3.60 6.65 5.91
N ALA A 36 3.60 7.96 6.20
CA ALA A 36 2.39 8.66 6.59
C ALA A 36 1.32 8.61 5.48
N PRO A 37 0.09 8.12 5.76
CA PRO A 37 -0.94 7.91 4.74
C PRO A 37 -1.57 9.20 4.19
N GLN A 38 -1.34 10.35 4.87
CA GLN A 38 -1.90 11.65 4.53
C GLN A 38 -0.98 12.53 3.67
N ASN A 39 0.20 12.05 3.29
CA ASN A 39 1.14 12.81 2.45
C ASN A 39 2.03 11.90 1.60
N THR A 40 2.78 12.51 0.68
CA THR A 40 3.68 11.81 -0.24
C THR A 40 5.13 11.73 0.25
N ARG A 41 5.42 12.22 1.45
CA ARG A 41 6.79 12.17 1.98
C ARG A 41 7.16 10.75 2.36
N ARG A 42 8.29 10.28 1.82
CA ARG A 42 8.79 8.94 2.11
C ARG A 42 10.24 9.02 2.55
N LYS A 43 10.57 8.26 3.59
CA LYS A 43 11.96 7.98 3.94
C LYS A 43 12.58 7.05 2.90
N PRO A 44 13.89 7.09 2.67
CA PRO A 44 14.58 6.05 1.92
C PRO A 44 14.22 4.66 2.44
N ILE A 45 14.11 3.68 1.55
CA ILE A 45 13.64 2.34 1.93
C ILE A 45 14.60 1.66 2.91
N GLU A 46 15.89 1.91 2.78
CA GLU A 46 16.96 1.43 3.65
C GLU A 46 16.79 1.90 5.10
N ASP A 47 16.24 3.09 5.33
CA ASP A 47 15.96 3.64 6.66
C ASP A 47 14.74 3.00 7.33
N LEU A 48 14.05 2.11 6.62
CA LEU A 48 12.86 1.41 7.08
C LEU A 48 13.13 -0.07 7.44
N TYR A 49 14.39 -0.44 7.56
CA TYR A 49 14.85 -1.75 8.04
C TYR A 49 14.18 -2.94 7.33
N PRO A 50 14.20 -2.99 5.98
CA PRO A 50 13.51 -4.04 5.24
C PRO A 50 14.13 -5.42 5.45
N ILE A 51 15.46 -5.52 5.59
CA ILE A 51 16.18 -6.78 5.79
C ILE A 51 15.91 -7.34 7.17
N GLU A 52 16.12 -6.51 8.21
CA GLU A 52 15.91 -6.88 9.61
C GLU A 52 14.43 -7.21 9.89
N GLY A 53 13.50 -6.47 9.26
CA GLY A 53 12.08 -6.73 9.37
C GLY A 53 11.68 -8.07 8.75
N LYS A 54 12.18 -8.40 7.56
CA LYS A 54 11.95 -9.70 6.92
C LYS A 54 12.47 -10.85 7.80
N LEU A 55 13.68 -10.74 8.30
CA LEU A 55 14.25 -11.74 9.19
C LEU A 55 13.42 -11.91 10.47
N ALA A 56 12.94 -10.81 11.04
CA ALA A 56 12.08 -10.84 12.21
C ALA A 56 10.72 -11.52 11.91
N MET A 57 10.13 -11.29 10.73
CA MET A 57 8.91 -11.99 10.28
C MET A 57 9.14 -13.49 10.18
N GLU A 58 10.20 -13.92 9.51
CA GLU A 58 10.58 -15.34 9.38
C GLU A 58 10.73 -16.00 10.76
N ASN A 59 11.46 -15.37 11.68
CA ASN A 59 11.69 -15.88 13.03
C ASN A 59 10.42 -15.96 13.87
N SER A 60 9.43 -15.12 13.58
CA SER A 60 8.15 -15.06 14.32
C SER A 60 7.05 -15.90 13.68
N GLY A 61 7.28 -16.44 12.48
CA GLY A 61 6.24 -17.14 11.72
C GLY A 61 5.10 -16.24 11.24
N ILE A 62 5.35 -14.93 11.14
CA ILE A 62 4.39 -13.97 10.55
C ILE A 62 4.45 -14.09 9.03
N GLU A 63 3.30 -14.30 8.42
CA GLU A 63 3.16 -14.48 6.97
C GLU A 63 2.00 -13.65 6.40
N ASP A 64 1.97 -13.51 5.05
CA ASP A 64 0.88 -12.87 4.31
C ASP A 64 0.55 -11.46 4.79
N THR A 65 1.58 -10.67 5.07
CA THR A 65 1.44 -9.27 5.44
C THR A 65 0.93 -8.42 4.26
N ILE A 66 0.29 -7.31 4.58
CA ILE A 66 -0.37 -6.44 3.60
C ILE A 66 0.12 -5.01 3.79
N VAL A 67 0.48 -4.34 2.69
CA VAL A 67 0.65 -2.88 2.67
C VAL A 67 -0.67 -2.23 2.32
N HIS A 68 -1.03 -1.15 3.01
CA HIS A 68 -2.13 -0.29 2.61
C HIS A 68 -1.59 0.95 1.89
N ALA A 69 -2.08 1.23 0.70
CA ALA A 69 -1.72 2.44 -0.04
C ALA A 69 -2.26 3.69 0.69
N PRO A 70 -1.53 4.82 0.65
CA PRO A 70 -2.00 6.06 1.23
C PRO A 70 -3.34 6.52 0.66
N TYR A 71 -4.27 6.91 1.53
CA TYR A 71 -5.63 7.31 1.13
C TYR A 71 -5.69 8.63 0.35
N ILE A 72 -4.58 9.34 0.20
CA ILE A 72 -4.49 10.52 -0.68
C ILE A 72 -4.40 10.16 -2.16
N ILE A 73 -4.14 8.89 -2.50
CA ILE A 73 -4.13 8.41 -3.88
C ILE A 73 -5.57 8.42 -4.41
N ASN A 74 -5.81 9.18 -5.48
CA ASN A 74 -7.12 9.25 -6.14
C ASN A 74 -6.96 9.10 -7.65
N LEU A 75 -7.08 7.87 -8.15
CA LEU A 75 -7.03 7.56 -9.58
C LEU A 75 -8.30 7.99 -10.34
N GLY A 76 -9.40 8.26 -9.65
CA GLY A 76 -10.66 8.75 -10.25
C GLY A 76 -10.70 10.26 -10.48
N SER A 77 -9.65 11.01 -10.10
CA SER A 77 -9.65 12.47 -10.19
C SER A 77 -9.73 12.98 -11.62
N TYR A 78 -10.60 13.96 -11.86
CA TYR A 78 -10.66 14.68 -13.13
C TYR A 78 -9.51 15.69 -13.31
N LYS A 79 -8.89 16.11 -12.20
CA LYS A 79 -7.74 17.02 -12.24
C LYS A 79 -6.49 16.26 -12.64
N GLU A 80 -5.92 16.64 -13.79
CA GLU A 80 -4.77 15.95 -14.37
C GLU A 80 -3.56 15.90 -13.41
N SER A 81 -3.29 16.97 -12.67
CA SER A 81 -2.20 17.02 -11.70
C SER A 81 -2.39 16.04 -10.55
N THR A 82 -3.62 15.89 -10.04
CA THR A 82 -3.96 14.94 -8.97
C THR A 82 -3.86 13.51 -9.47
N TYR A 83 -4.36 13.25 -10.67
CA TYR A 83 -4.30 11.94 -11.31
C TYR A 83 -2.85 11.49 -11.53
N LYS A 84 -2.04 12.35 -12.15
CA LYS A 84 -0.63 12.04 -12.41
C LYS A 84 0.12 11.78 -11.10
N LEU A 85 -0.10 12.62 -10.08
CA LEU A 85 0.48 12.39 -8.75
C LEU A 85 0.05 11.04 -8.18
N ALA A 86 -1.22 10.65 -8.33
CA ALA A 86 -1.73 9.38 -7.84
C ALA A 86 -1.08 8.19 -8.54
N VAL A 87 -0.94 8.24 -9.87
CA VAL A 87 -0.27 7.21 -10.67
C VAL A 87 1.20 7.07 -10.28
N ASP A 88 1.95 8.17 -10.30
CA ASP A 88 3.38 8.16 -9.98
C ASP A 88 3.63 7.68 -8.55
N PHE A 89 2.80 8.12 -7.61
CA PHE A 89 2.94 7.75 -6.21
C PHE A 89 2.54 6.29 -5.93
N LEU A 90 1.55 5.76 -6.63
CA LEU A 90 1.19 4.35 -6.52
C LEU A 90 2.31 3.44 -7.05
N LYS A 91 2.97 3.81 -8.16
CA LYS A 91 4.17 3.12 -8.65
C LYS A 91 5.27 3.06 -7.59
N GLU A 92 5.52 4.17 -6.91
CA GLU A 92 6.46 4.24 -5.77
C GLU A 92 6.04 3.27 -4.65
N GLU A 93 4.78 3.32 -4.20
CA GLU A 93 4.27 2.46 -3.13
C GLU A 93 4.36 0.96 -3.48
N ILE A 94 4.15 0.58 -4.73
CA ILE A 94 4.31 -0.80 -5.21
C ILE A 94 5.77 -1.24 -5.12
N ARG A 95 6.72 -0.42 -5.57
CA ARG A 95 8.15 -0.73 -5.46
C ARG A 95 8.60 -0.84 -4.01
N ARG A 96 8.07 -0.01 -3.13
CA ARG A 96 8.31 -0.09 -1.69
C ARG A 96 7.72 -1.36 -1.08
N THR A 97 6.51 -1.73 -1.47
CA THR A 97 5.84 -2.98 -1.08
C THR A 97 6.70 -4.19 -1.46
N HIS A 98 7.19 -4.22 -2.69
CA HIS A 98 8.12 -5.25 -3.17
C HIS A 98 9.42 -5.29 -2.34
N ALA A 99 10.01 -4.13 -2.06
CA ALA A 99 11.24 -4.04 -1.27
C ALA A 99 11.09 -4.58 0.16
N PHE A 100 9.89 -4.47 0.75
CA PHE A 100 9.55 -5.12 2.01
C PHE A 100 9.30 -6.63 1.91
N GLY A 101 9.27 -7.20 0.68
CA GLY A 101 8.94 -8.61 0.44
C GLY A 101 7.45 -8.92 0.59
N VAL A 102 6.61 -7.89 0.59
CA VAL A 102 5.15 -8.01 0.66
C VAL A 102 4.58 -8.14 -0.76
N LYS A 103 3.58 -9.01 -0.93
CA LYS A 103 2.99 -9.32 -2.25
C LYS A 103 1.67 -8.60 -2.53
N HIS A 104 1.08 -7.97 -1.52
CA HIS A 104 -0.24 -7.36 -1.66
C HIS A 104 -0.25 -5.93 -1.16
N ILE A 105 -0.83 -5.04 -1.97
CA ILE A 105 -1.12 -3.67 -1.59
C ILE A 105 -2.63 -3.41 -1.73
N VAL A 106 -3.26 -2.94 -0.66
CA VAL A 106 -4.66 -2.52 -0.65
C VAL A 106 -4.74 -1.07 -1.09
N LEU A 107 -5.67 -0.77 -2.00
CA LEU A 107 -5.87 0.56 -2.57
C LEU A 107 -7.34 0.97 -2.51
N HIS A 108 -7.61 2.14 -1.96
CA HIS A 108 -8.86 2.86 -2.25
C HIS A 108 -8.84 3.30 -3.72
N PRO A 109 -9.73 2.82 -4.59
CA PRO A 109 -9.62 3.07 -6.04
C PRO A 109 -9.69 4.55 -6.40
N GLY A 110 -10.37 5.36 -5.59
CA GLY A 110 -10.51 6.80 -5.79
C GLY A 110 -11.96 7.26 -5.92
N ALA A 111 -12.14 8.55 -6.14
CA ALA A 111 -13.43 9.19 -6.27
C ALA A 111 -13.46 10.09 -7.52
N PHE A 112 -14.58 10.08 -8.23
CA PHE A 112 -14.75 10.83 -9.47
C PHE A 112 -15.03 12.33 -9.30
N THR A 113 -15.31 12.79 -8.10
CA THR A 113 -15.51 14.18 -7.62
C THR A 113 -16.48 15.04 -8.45
N ASP A 114 -16.03 15.70 -9.52
CA ASP A 114 -16.83 16.66 -10.33
C ASP A 114 -17.26 16.10 -11.69
N LYS A 115 -17.18 14.79 -11.87
CA LYS A 115 -17.59 14.06 -13.08
C LYS A 115 -18.59 12.97 -12.69
N ASP A 116 -19.02 12.17 -13.65
CA ASP A 116 -19.87 11.00 -13.41
C ASP A 116 -19.05 9.75 -13.05
N ALA A 117 -19.74 8.72 -12.58
CA ALA A 117 -19.12 7.47 -12.18
C ALA A 117 -18.44 6.73 -13.35
N GLU A 118 -18.98 6.83 -14.57
CA GLU A 118 -18.42 6.17 -15.75
C GLU A 118 -17.04 6.76 -16.09
N TYR A 119 -16.92 8.09 -16.06
CA TYR A 119 -15.63 8.77 -16.20
C TYR A 119 -14.64 8.34 -15.12
N GLY A 120 -15.07 8.27 -13.86
CA GLY A 120 -14.22 7.85 -12.74
C GLY A 120 -13.72 6.42 -12.87
N ILE A 121 -14.60 5.50 -13.25
CA ILE A 121 -14.25 4.09 -13.47
C ILE A 121 -13.23 3.95 -14.60
N GLN A 122 -13.44 4.62 -15.72
CA GLN A 122 -12.49 4.58 -16.84
C GLN A 122 -11.13 5.14 -16.42
N ARG A 123 -11.13 6.27 -15.71
CA ARG A 123 -9.92 6.92 -15.22
C ARG A 123 -9.10 6.01 -14.28
N ILE A 124 -9.80 5.34 -13.36
CA ILE A 124 -9.18 4.37 -12.44
C ILE A 124 -8.59 3.20 -13.23
N ALA A 125 -9.33 2.65 -14.20
CA ALA A 125 -8.85 1.55 -15.03
C ALA A 125 -7.60 1.93 -15.83
N ASP A 126 -7.58 3.12 -16.44
CA ASP A 126 -6.44 3.61 -17.20
C ASP A 126 -5.21 3.79 -16.29
N GLY A 127 -5.40 4.38 -15.11
CA GLY A 127 -4.32 4.56 -14.14
C GLY A 127 -3.77 3.25 -13.61
N LEU A 128 -4.63 2.27 -13.32
CA LEU A 128 -4.20 0.95 -12.89
C LEU A 128 -3.43 0.21 -13.99
N ASN A 129 -3.87 0.29 -15.25
CA ASN A 129 -3.16 -0.32 -16.37
C ASN A 129 -1.76 0.28 -16.56
N GLU A 130 -1.64 1.61 -16.45
CA GLU A 130 -0.35 2.29 -16.51
C GLU A 130 0.57 1.84 -15.36
N VAL A 131 0.06 1.86 -14.13
CA VAL A 131 0.81 1.45 -12.94
C VAL A 131 1.29 0.00 -13.05
N LEU A 132 0.41 -0.93 -13.41
CA LEU A 132 0.74 -2.36 -13.54
C LEU A 132 1.74 -2.60 -14.68
N GLY A 133 1.63 -1.86 -15.79
CA GLY A 133 2.60 -1.95 -16.88
C GLY A 133 4.00 -1.53 -16.47
N ASP A 134 4.12 -0.49 -15.63
CA ASP A 134 5.39 0.09 -15.19
C ASP A 134 5.99 -0.60 -13.93
N THR A 135 5.26 -1.49 -13.29
CA THR A 135 5.66 -2.17 -12.05
C THR A 135 5.55 -3.70 -12.13
N ASN A 136 5.40 -4.26 -13.33
CA ASN A 136 5.20 -5.69 -13.55
C ASN A 136 6.35 -6.57 -13.02
N GLU A 137 7.56 -6.01 -12.92
CA GLU A 137 8.73 -6.69 -12.38
C GLU A 137 8.63 -6.99 -10.88
N THR A 138 7.72 -6.32 -10.17
CA THR A 138 7.59 -6.46 -8.71
C THR A 138 6.75 -7.66 -8.29
N GLU A 139 5.90 -8.18 -9.17
CA GLU A 139 4.90 -9.21 -8.86
C GLU A 139 3.95 -8.85 -7.70
N VAL A 140 3.79 -7.56 -7.38
CA VAL A 140 2.88 -7.08 -6.34
C VAL A 140 1.46 -7.01 -6.90
N HIS A 141 0.52 -7.56 -6.15
CA HIS A 141 -0.91 -7.54 -6.49
C HIS A 141 -1.61 -6.35 -5.83
N ILE A 142 -2.41 -5.62 -6.61
CA ILE A 142 -3.26 -4.54 -6.09
C ILE A 142 -4.62 -5.13 -5.74
N ALA A 143 -5.04 -5.00 -4.48
CA ALA A 143 -6.38 -5.32 -4.00
C ALA A 143 -7.20 -4.04 -3.87
N LEU A 144 -8.27 -3.91 -4.66
CA LEU A 144 -9.16 -2.75 -4.58
C LEU A 144 -10.09 -2.90 -3.36
N GLU A 145 -10.06 -1.92 -2.47
CA GLU A 145 -10.93 -1.88 -1.31
C GLU A 145 -12.29 -1.28 -1.66
N THR A 146 -13.37 -1.97 -1.30
CA THR A 146 -14.72 -1.44 -1.43
C THR A 146 -14.97 -0.37 -0.38
N MET A 147 -15.35 0.83 -0.82
CA MET A 147 -15.60 1.97 0.05
C MET A 147 -17.08 2.15 0.32
N ALA A 148 -17.46 2.40 1.59
CA ALA A 148 -18.85 2.56 2.00
C ALA A 148 -19.44 3.90 1.54
N GLY A 149 -19.83 4.00 0.28
CA GLY A 149 -20.48 5.19 -0.31
C GLY A 149 -19.56 6.41 -0.46
N LYS A 150 -18.26 6.21 -0.50
CA LYS A 150 -17.25 7.24 -0.79
C LYS A 150 -16.47 6.81 -2.03
N GLY A 151 -16.64 7.55 -3.12
CA GLY A 151 -15.97 7.25 -4.39
C GLY A 151 -16.92 7.15 -5.54
#